data_1cc7d0fc1913e285b51eb8257ac542b1
#
_entry.id   1cc7d0fc1913e285b51eb8257ac542b1
#
_cell.length_a   1.000
_cell.length_b   1.000
_cell.length_c   1.000
_cell.angle_alpha   90.00
_cell.angle_beta   90.00
_cell.angle_gamma   90.00
#
_symmetry.space_group_name_H-M   'P 1'
#
loop_
_entity.id
_entity.type
_entity.pdbx_description
1 polymer ?
#
loop_
_entity_poly.entity_id
_entity_poly.type
_entity_poly.pdbx_seq_one_letter_code
_entity_poly.pdbx_strand_id
1 'polypeptide(L)'
;MKHQLYILFLLLTIATQLPAQTMVRARYTTEDSVWVTQQLQRAVLADTLPSLNLFFARQLLGRPYVAHTLEGNDDEPLTVNTRQLDCTTLVETVLALTMTARSGSTQFSDYLAHLSEMRYRDGISAGYTSRLHYFTDWIIDNSRRGMVIELQQPSSLFAARQTIKVGYMTTYPHRYEALRRHPEWVPLIRQTEQAINGKTFAYIPKKLINRHSLMRQYIHDGDVIAITCKKEGLDIAHLGFAVWRNDGLHLLNASSIHHKVVEEPMTLYQYLYKHPSHTGVRILRLQTNNIKK
;
A
#
# COMPACT_ATOMS: atom_id res chain seq x y z
N MET A 1 6.27 -60.90 51.89
CA MET A 1 6.21 -60.64 50.44
C MET A 1 5.78 -59.17 50.27
N LYS A 2 6.74 -58.30 49.89
CA LYS A 2 6.50 -56.86 49.68
C LYS A 2 6.38 -56.63 48.19
N HIS A 3 5.20 -56.25 47.69
CA HIS A 3 5.03 -55.81 46.32
C HIS A 3 5.43 -54.33 46.20
N GLN A 4 6.51 -54.05 45.46
CA GLN A 4 6.86 -52.70 45.04
C GLN A 4 6.10 -52.36 43.77
N LEU A 5 5.25 -51.32 43.85
CA LEU A 5 4.50 -50.74 42.73
C LEU A 5 5.40 -49.71 42.07
N TYR A 6 5.89 -49.96 40.84
CA TYR A 6 6.61 -48.94 40.03
C TYR A 6 5.58 -48.11 39.25
N ILE A 7 5.46 -46.82 39.62
CA ILE A 7 4.68 -45.85 38.86
C ILE A 7 5.58 -45.27 37.78
N LEU A 8 5.30 -45.64 36.52
CA LEU A 8 5.97 -45.11 35.34
C LEU A 8 5.37 -43.76 34.98
N PHE A 9 6.07 -42.64 35.26
CA PHE A 9 5.68 -41.32 34.82
C PHE A 9 6.00 -41.15 33.34
N LEU A 10 5.00 -41.17 32.45
CA LEU A 10 5.12 -40.86 31.02
C LEU A 10 5.08 -39.34 30.87
N LEU A 11 6.24 -38.72 30.72
CA LEU A 11 6.36 -37.30 30.36
C LEU A 11 5.99 -37.12 28.89
N LEU A 12 4.76 -36.67 28.63
CA LEU A 12 4.31 -36.22 27.31
C LEU A 12 4.93 -34.85 27.06
N THR A 13 6.02 -34.79 26.29
CA THR A 13 6.55 -33.54 25.75
C THR A 13 5.65 -33.08 24.61
N ILE A 14 4.77 -32.11 24.89
CA ILE A 14 4.03 -31.40 23.86
C ILE A 14 5.06 -30.51 23.13
N ALA A 15 5.58 -31.00 22.01
CA ALA A 15 6.34 -30.16 21.09
C ALA A 15 5.34 -29.16 20.47
N THR A 16 5.32 -27.92 21.00
CA THR A 16 4.67 -26.81 20.34
C THR A 16 5.44 -26.56 19.04
N GLN A 17 4.91 -27.03 17.92
CA GLN A 17 5.40 -26.65 16.59
C GLN A 17 5.11 -25.16 16.44
N LEU A 18 6.11 -24.32 16.67
CA LEU A 18 6.12 -22.95 16.18
C LEU A 18 5.86 -23.01 14.66
N PRO A 19 4.86 -22.29 14.12
CA PRO A 19 4.69 -22.25 12.68
C PRO A 19 6.00 -21.80 12.06
N ALA A 20 6.56 -22.62 11.18
CA ALA A 20 7.71 -22.24 10.39
C ALA A 20 7.34 -20.95 9.68
N GLN A 21 7.98 -19.85 10.02
CA GLN A 21 7.88 -18.60 9.28
C GLN A 21 8.31 -18.92 7.86
N THR A 22 7.34 -19.00 6.95
CA THR A 22 7.62 -19.23 5.52
C THR A 22 8.46 -18.04 5.09
N MET A 23 9.74 -18.26 4.86
CA MET A 23 10.66 -17.21 4.43
C MET A 23 10.11 -16.66 3.11
N VAL A 24 9.64 -15.41 3.13
CA VAL A 24 9.14 -14.74 1.92
C VAL A 24 10.33 -14.65 0.95
N ARG A 25 10.20 -15.30 -0.22
CA ARG A 25 11.21 -15.18 -1.26
C ARG A 25 11.22 -13.74 -1.76
N ALA A 26 12.27 -12.99 -1.41
CA ALA A 26 12.40 -11.57 -1.75
C ALA A 26 13.48 -11.35 -2.81
N ARG A 27 13.24 -10.38 -3.71
CA ARG A 27 14.21 -9.87 -4.69
C ARG A 27 14.54 -8.42 -4.37
N TYR A 28 15.79 -8.16 -4.05
CA TYR A 28 16.31 -6.83 -3.74
C TYR A 28 17.82 -6.78 -3.99
N THR A 29 18.38 -5.59 -3.99
CA THR A 29 19.83 -5.39 -3.99
C THR A 29 20.33 -5.08 -2.58
N THR A 30 21.65 -5.22 -2.36
CA THR A 30 22.28 -4.81 -1.10
C THR A 30 22.01 -3.32 -0.82
N GLU A 31 22.01 -2.48 -1.85
CA GLU A 31 21.67 -1.05 -1.72
C GLU A 31 20.27 -0.86 -1.14
N ASP A 32 19.27 -1.62 -1.60
CA ASP A 32 17.90 -1.52 -1.11
C ASP A 32 17.81 -1.89 0.38
N SER A 33 18.42 -3.00 0.79
CA SER A 33 18.39 -3.47 2.18
C SER A 33 19.14 -2.52 3.13
N VAL A 34 20.29 -2.01 2.72
CA VAL A 34 21.07 -1.03 3.49
C VAL A 34 20.29 0.28 3.63
N TRP A 35 19.72 0.78 2.53
CA TRP A 35 18.93 2.01 2.56
C TRP A 35 17.73 1.88 3.50
N VAL A 36 16.94 0.80 3.41
CA VAL A 36 15.79 0.56 4.31
C VAL A 36 16.21 0.57 5.77
N THR A 37 17.25 -0.21 6.11
CA THR A 37 17.76 -0.30 7.50
C THR A 37 18.20 1.07 8.01
N GLN A 38 18.92 1.85 7.20
CA GLN A 38 19.35 3.20 7.57
C GLN A 38 18.16 4.14 7.80
N GLN A 39 17.10 4.08 6.97
CA GLN A 39 15.94 4.93 7.19
C GLN A 39 15.18 4.55 8.48
N LEU A 40 15.06 3.27 8.78
CA LEU A 40 14.45 2.79 10.03
C LEU A 40 15.25 3.26 11.25
N GLN A 41 16.58 3.15 11.21
CA GLN A 41 17.45 3.68 12.29
C GLN A 41 17.30 5.19 12.49
N ARG A 42 17.19 5.96 11.39
CA ARG A 42 16.96 7.41 11.45
C ARG A 42 15.60 7.75 12.06
N ALA A 43 14.56 6.95 11.80
CA ALA A 43 13.24 7.17 12.35
C ALA A 43 13.19 6.98 13.88
N VAL A 44 13.96 6.04 14.43
CA VAL A 44 14.09 5.85 15.90
C VAL A 44 14.64 7.10 16.58
N LEU A 45 15.56 7.82 15.93
CA LEU A 45 16.14 9.06 16.45
C LEU A 45 15.20 10.27 16.32
N ALA A 46 14.11 10.13 15.61
CA ALA A 46 13.20 11.21 15.23
C ALA A 46 11.84 11.11 15.94
N ASP A 47 11.85 10.80 17.24
CA ASP A 47 10.70 10.43 18.09
C ASP A 47 9.56 11.48 18.16
N THR A 48 9.75 12.67 17.59
CA THR A 48 8.81 13.80 17.64
C THR A 48 8.22 14.18 16.28
N LEU A 49 8.36 13.33 15.25
CA LEU A 49 7.92 13.68 13.89
C LEU A 49 6.38 13.73 13.78
N PRO A 50 5.81 14.77 13.18
CA PRO A 50 4.37 14.90 13.00
C PRO A 50 3.77 13.78 12.13
N SER A 51 4.55 13.21 11.20
CA SER A 51 4.13 12.12 10.31
C SER A 51 5.32 11.29 9.84
N LEU A 52 5.39 10.03 10.28
CA LEU A 52 6.37 9.07 9.79
C LEU A 52 6.22 8.79 8.29
N ASN A 53 4.98 8.77 7.77
CA ASN A 53 4.77 8.59 6.34
C ASN A 53 5.46 9.69 5.54
N LEU A 54 5.32 10.96 5.93
CA LEU A 54 6.02 12.06 5.23
C LEU A 54 7.52 12.02 5.45
N PHE A 55 7.98 11.64 6.64
CA PHE A 55 9.41 11.47 6.89
C PHE A 55 10.01 10.50 5.86
N PHE A 56 9.46 9.28 5.74
CA PHE A 56 9.97 8.28 4.82
C PHE A 56 9.76 8.65 3.35
N ALA A 57 8.60 9.20 2.99
CA ALA A 57 8.33 9.64 1.63
C ALA A 57 9.33 10.70 1.15
N ARG A 58 9.72 11.63 2.02
CA ARG A 58 10.70 12.67 1.73
C ARG A 58 12.12 12.14 1.53
N GLN A 59 12.48 10.99 2.13
CA GLN A 59 13.77 10.35 1.86
C GLN A 59 13.86 9.75 0.45
N LEU A 60 12.71 9.62 -0.25
CA LEU A 60 12.61 9.11 -1.62
C LEU A 60 12.53 10.21 -2.68
N LEU A 61 12.48 11.49 -2.28
CA LEU A 61 12.44 12.61 -3.23
C LEU A 61 13.58 12.54 -4.24
N GLY A 62 13.26 12.81 -5.51
CA GLY A 62 14.21 12.76 -6.63
C GLY A 62 14.46 11.35 -7.19
N ARG A 63 14.02 10.27 -6.54
CA ARG A 63 14.14 8.91 -7.10
C ARG A 63 13.35 8.81 -8.40
N PRO A 64 13.91 8.18 -9.46
CA PRO A 64 13.23 8.05 -10.75
C PRO A 64 11.88 7.38 -10.67
N TYR A 65 10.90 7.90 -11.42
CA TYR A 65 9.66 7.20 -11.72
C TYR A 65 9.91 6.13 -12.77
N VAL A 66 9.60 4.88 -12.43
CA VAL A 66 9.63 3.75 -13.38
C VAL A 66 8.41 2.89 -13.15
N ALA A 67 7.56 2.76 -14.16
CA ALA A 67 6.40 1.87 -14.11
C ALA A 67 6.82 0.40 -14.24
N HIS A 68 5.97 -0.49 -13.76
CA HIS A 68 6.11 -1.95 -13.94
C HIS A 68 7.37 -2.58 -13.31
N THR A 69 7.94 -1.97 -12.27
CA THR A 69 9.12 -2.53 -11.57
C THR A 69 8.87 -3.87 -10.88
N LEU A 70 7.61 -4.26 -10.72
CA LEU A 70 7.19 -5.55 -10.15
C LEU A 70 6.96 -6.64 -11.22
N GLU A 71 6.97 -6.26 -12.50
CA GLU A 71 6.70 -7.19 -13.61
C GLU A 71 7.97 -7.96 -14.05
N GLY A 72 7.80 -8.92 -14.97
CA GLY A 72 8.92 -9.64 -15.58
C GLY A 72 9.45 -10.83 -14.79
N ASN A 73 8.71 -11.31 -13.77
CA ASN A 73 9.07 -12.50 -13.00
C ASN A 73 7.93 -13.52 -13.04
N ASP A 74 8.25 -14.76 -13.39
CA ASP A 74 7.26 -15.83 -13.45
C ASP A 74 6.83 -16.33 -12.07
N ASP A 75 7.71 -16.20 -11.08
CA ASP A 75 7.54 -16.75 -9.74
C ASP A 75 7.20 -15.70 -8.66
N GLU A 76 6.82 -14.47 -9.07
CA GLU A 76 6.35 -13.37 -8.21
C GLU A 76 7.13 -13.23 -6.89
N PRO A 77 8.44 -12.96 -6.90
CA PRO A 77 9.17 -12.70 -5.67
C PRO A 77 8.73 -11.37 -5.06
N LEU A 78 8.73 -11.24 -3.73
CA LEU A 78 8.52 -9.95 -3.08
C LEU A 78 9.63 -8.98 -3.51
N THR A 79 9.36 -8.16 -4.52
CA THR A 79 10.33 -7.22 -5.06
C THR A 79 10.41 -5.96 -4.21
N VAL A 80 11.63 -5.63 -3.75
CA VAL A 80 11.98 -4.33 -3.14
C VAL A 80 12.85 -3.56 -4.13
N ASN A 81 12.41 -2.37 -4.49
CA ASN A 81 13.18 -1.44 -5.31
C ASN A 81 12.99 -0.02 -4.75
N THR A 82 13.98 0.46 -4.00
CA THR A 82 13.96 1.80 -3.40
C THR A 82 14.58 2.85 -4.32
N ARG A 83 15.16 2.43 -5.44
CA ARG A 83 15.88 3.27 -6.39
C ARG A 83 14.99 3.79 -7.53
N GLN A 84 13.92 3.05 -7.84
CA GLN A 84 12.96 3.34 -8.90
C GLN A 84 11.57 2.98 -8.43
N LEU A 85 10.62 3.88 -8.54
CA LEU A 85 9.29 3.74 -7.94
C LEU A 85 8.22 4.21 -8.91
N ASP A 86 7.08 3.53 -8.89
CA ASP A 86 5.80 4.07 -9.35
C ASP A 86 4.95 4.55 -8.16
N CYS A 87 3.74 5.02 -8.42
CA CYS A 87 2.89 5.57 -7.36
C CYS A 87 2.46 4.51 -6.34
N THR A 88 2.25 3.28 -6.75
CA THR A 88 1.84 2.17 -5.87
C THR A 88 3.01 1.70 -5.02
N THR A 89 4.16 1.44 -5.63
CA THR A 89 5.36 0.98 -4.93
C THR A 89 5.91 2.04 -3.98
N LEU A 90 5.76 3.34 -4.30
CA LEU A 90 6.05 4.43 -3.35
C LEU A 90 5.18 4.33 -2.10
N VAL A 91 3.86 4.20 -2.26
CA VAL A 91 2.93 4.12 -1.12
C VAL A 91 3.21 2.88 -0.29
N GLU A 92 3.35 1.71 -0.89
CA GLU A 92 3.63 0.46 -0.18
C GLU A 92 4.97 0.52 0.57
N THR A 93 6.03 1.03 -0.07
CA THR A 93 7.36 1.18 0.56
C THR A 93 7.29 2.06 1.81
N VAL A 94 6.65 3.22 1.70
CA VAL A 94 6.54 4.18 2.81
C VAL A 94 5.68 3.63 3.95
N LEU A 95 4.55 3.00 3.64
CA LEU A 95 3.68 2.44 4.67
C LEU A 95 4.34 1.25 5.38
N ALA A 96 5.05 0.38 4.65
CA ALA A 96 5.79 -0.73 5.24
C ALA A 96 6.93 -0.22 6.16
N LEU A 97 7.67 0.82 5.75
CA LEU A 97 8.67 1.48 6.61
C LEU A 97 8.02 2.06 7.87
N THR A 98 6.88 2.72 7.73
CA THR A 98 6.14 3.31 8.86
C THR A 98 5.66 2.23 9.84
N MET A 99 5.13 1.13 9.34
CA MET A 99 4.70 0.00 10.17
C MET A 99 5.88 -0.60 10.94
N THR A 100 7.01 -0.82 10.25
CA THR A 100 8.23 -1.36 10.86
C THR A 100 8.78 -0.43 11.94
N ALA A 101 8.87 0.87 11.66
CA ALA A 101 9.32 1.84 12.66
C ALA A 101 8.38 1.90 13.88
N ARG A 102 7.06 1.85 13.67
CA ARG A 102 6.04 1.84 14.74
C ARG A 102 6.07 0.56 15.58
N SER A 103 6.50 -0.57 15.03
CA SER A 103 6.73 -1.80 15.81
C SER A 103 8.00 -1.72 16.69
N GLY A 104 8.77 -0.65 16.58
CA GLY A 104 10.06 -0.48 17.27
C GLY A 104 11.20 -1.25 16.59
N SER A 105 10.98 -1.83 15.41
CA SER A 105 12.00 -2.59 14.69
C SER A 105 12.80 -1.73 13.71
N THR A 106 14.07 -2.07 13.57
CA THR A 106 14.96 -1.55 12.52
C THR A 106 15.43 -2.65 11.56
N GLN A 107 14.83 -3.85 11.66
CA GLN A 107 15.25 -5.01 10.88
C GLN A 107 14.63 -5.00 9.49
N PHE A 108 15.47 -5.27 8.49
CA PHE A 108 15.03 -5.39 7.10
C PHE A 108 14.02 -6.54 6.91
N SER A 109 14.16 -7.64 7.67
CA SER A 109 13.20 -8.76 7.66
C SER A 109 11.78 -8.35 8.04
N ASP A 110 11.65 -7.46 9.02
CA ASP A 110 10.34 -6.98 9.48
C ASP A 110 9.71 -6.03 8.45
N TYR A 111 10.54 -5.23 7.78
CA TYR A 111 10.08 -4.45 6.63
C TYR A 111 9.57 -5.35 5.49
N LEU A 112 10.27 -6.44 5.17
CA LEU A 112 9.82 -7.41 4.18
C LEU A 112 8.48 -8.04 4.56
N ALA A 113 8.31 -8.38 5.84
CA ALA A 113 7.05 -8.93 6.36
C ALA A 113 5.89 -7.94 6.16
N HIS A 114 6.04 -6.69 6.61
CA HIS A 114 5.01 -5.66 6.46
C HIS A 114 4.72 -5.32 4.99
N LEU A 115 5.75 -5.30 4.12
CA LEU A 115 5.57 -5.08 2.69
C LEU A 115 4.78 -6.22 2.04
N SER A 116 5.08 -7.48 2.40
CA SER A 116 4.37 -8.66 1.93
C SER A 116 2.90 -8.63 2.38
N GLU A 117 2.68 -8.38 3.67
CA GLU A 117 1.34 -8.26 4.24
C GLU A 117 0.47 -7.25 3.48
N MET A 118 1.04 -6.14 3.06
CA MET A 118 0.32 -5.04 2.42
C MET A 118 0.07 -5.27 0.93
N ARG A 119 1.01 -5.91 0.23
CA ARG A 119 1.01 -6.08 -1.23
C ARG A 119 0.15 -7.24 -1.70
N TYR A 120 0.05 -8.29 -0.90
CA TYR A 120 -0.61 -9.53 -1.29
C TYR A 120 -1.92 -9.75 -0.54
N ARG A 121 -2.86 -10.41 -1.20
CA ARG A 121 -4.16 -10.77 -0.64
C ARG A 121 -3.97 -11.62 0.63
N ASP A 122 -4.71 -11.27 1.68
CA ASP A 122 -4.61 -11.88 3.02
C ASP A 122 -3.18 -11.84 3.62
N GLY A 123 -2.30 -11.01 3.05
CA GLY A 123 -0.88 -10.94 3.44
C GLY A 123 -0.02 -12.09 2.94
N ILE A 124 -0.55 -12.95 2.05
CA ILE A 124 0.10 -14.18 1.61
C ILE A 124 0.57 -14.04 0.16
N SER A 125 1.89 -14.08 -0.05
CA SER A 125 2.48 -14.15 -1.39
C SER A 125 2.32 -15.58 -1.96
N ALA A 126 1.33 -15.76 -2.81
CA ALA A 126 1.01 -17.02 -3.49
C ALA A 126 1.04 -16.86 -5.02
N GLY A 127 2.03 -16.15 -5.54
CA GLY A 127 2.20 -15.87 -6.97
C GLY A 127 1.45 -14.62 -7.44
N TYR A 128 1.58 -14.34 -8.73
CA TYR A 128 1.11 -13.12 -9.40
C TYR A 128 -0.36 -12.77 -9.10
N THR A 129 -1.25 -13.74 -9.10
CA THR A 129 -2.70 -13.54 -8.90
C THR A 129 -3.08 -13.21 -7.45
N SER A 130 -2.17 -13.40 -6.48
CA SER A 130 -2.35 -12.99 -5.10
C SER A 130 -1.99 -11.52 -4.86
N ARG A 131 -1.24 -10.89 -5.77
CA ARG A 131 -0.93 -9.47 -5.69
C ARG A 131 -2.20 -8.63 -5.86
N LEU A 132 -2.33 -7.57 -5.07
CA LEU A 132 -3.47 -6.67 -5.10
C LEU A 132 -3.30 -5.65 -6.22
N HIS A 133 -3.68 -6.03 -7.45
CA HIS A 133 -3.43 -5.27 -8.68
C HIS A 133 -4.28 -4.00 -8.80
N TYR A 134 -5.53 -4.04 -8.33
CA TYR A 134 -6.42 -2.87 -8.32
C TYR A 134 -6.36 -2.20 -6.96
N PHE A 135 -6.24 -0.87 -6.94
CA PHE A 135 -6.05 -0.19 -5.66
C PHE A 135 -7.30 -0.22 -4.77
N THR A 136 -8.50 -0.33 -5.34
CA THR A 136 -9.71 -0.59 -4.53
C THR A 136 -9.66 -1.96 -3.85
N ASP A 137 -9.16 -2.99 -4.53
CA ASP A 137 -8.96 -4.31 -3.94
C ASP A 137 -7.91 -4.25 -2.81
N TRP A 138 -6.82 -3.51 -3.04
CA TRP A 138 -5.81 -3.21 -2.03
C TRP A 138 -6.40 -2.52 -0.79
N ILE A 139 -7.29 -1.52 -1.00
CA ILE A 139 -7.98 -0.83 0.10
C ILE A 139 -8.86 -1.80 0.88
N ILE A 140 -9.68 -2.60 0.19
CA ILE A 140 -10.61 -3.55 0.82
C ILE A 140 -9.85 -4.57 1.67
N ASP A 141 -8.81 -5.19 1.12
CA ASP A 141 -8.05 -6.22 1.83
C ASP A 141 -7.30 -5.64 3.04
N ASN A 142 -6.58 -4.56 2.85
CA ASN A 142 -5.81 -3.92 3.92
C ASN A 142 -6.71 -3.30 5.00
N SER A 143 -7.90 -2.77 4.64
CA SER A 143 -8.86 -2.28 5.63
C SER A 143 -9.50 -3.42 6.42
N ARG A 144 -9.84 -4.53 5.78
CA ARG A 144 -10.40 -5.71 6.45
C ARG A 144 -9.41 -6.29 7.48
N ARG A 145 -8.12 -6.25 7.18
CA ARG A 145 -7.06 -6.69 8.09
C ARG A 145 -6.65 -5.62 9.13
N GLY A 146 -7.28 -4.43 9.10
CA GLY A 146 -7.03 -3.35 10.06
C GLY A 146 -5.69 -2.65 9.88
N MET A 147 -5.06 -2.74 8.71
CA MET A 147 -3.80 -2.04 8.41
C MET A 147 -4.03 -0.58 8.05
N VAL A 148 -5.10 -0.32 7.33
CA VAL A 148 -5.51 1.05 6.97
C VAL A 148 -7.00 1.26 7.27
N ILE A 149 -7.40 2.52 7.41
CA ILE A 149 -8.81 2.91 7.40
C ILE A 149 -9.06 3.84 6.22
N GLU A 150 -10.11 3.56 5.48
CA GLU A 150 -10.61 4.48 4.46
C GLU A 150 -11.58 5.48 5.09
N LEU A 151 -11.30 6.77 4.95
CA LEU A 151 -12.16 7.83 5.46
C LEU A 151 -13.34 8.02 4.49
N GLN A 152 -14.57 7.99 5.03
CA GLN A 152 -15.79 8.16 4.25
C GLN A 152 -16.78 9.17 4.88
N GLN A 153 -16.35 9.81 5.95
CA GLN A 153 -17.13 10.80 6.71
C GLN A 153 -16.29 12.06 6.98
N PRO A 154 -16.90 13.23 7.12
CA PRO A 154 -18.33 13.50 7.07
C PRO A 154 -18.86 13.54 5.63
N SER A 155 -20.17 13.31 5.45
CA SER A 155 -20.81 13.35 4.13
C SER A 155 -20.77 14.73 3.46
N SER A 156 -20.60 15.81 4.23
CA SER A 156 -20.40 17.17 3.72
C SER A 156 -19.10 17.34 2.93
N LEU A 157 -18.12 16.47 3.17
CA LEU A 157 -16.84 16.42 2.48
C LEU A 157 -16.79 15.25 1.49
N PHE A 158 -17.13 14.05 1.94
CA PHE A 158 -17.18 12.82 1.11
C PHE A 158 -18.54 12.75 0.38
N ALA A 159 -18.83 13.77 -0.44
CA ALA A 159 -20.16 14.07 -1.00
C ALA A 159 -20.46 13.39 -2.34
N ALA A 160 -19.54 12.57 -2.85
CA ALA A 160 -19.73 11.83 -4.09
C ALA A 160 -19.51 10.33 -3.86
N ARG A 161 -20.02 9.51 -4.79
CA ARG A 161 -19.89 8.05 -4.73
C ARG A 161 -19.26 7.53 -6.02
N GLN A 162 -18.31 6.59 -5.87
CA GLN A 162 -17.71 5.85 -6.96
C GLN A 162 -18.23 4.42 -6.91
N THR A 163 -18.95 3.98 -7.94
CA THR A 163 -19.25 2.56 -8.13
C THR A 163 -18.14 1.94 -8.96
N ILE A 164 -17.52 0.90 -8.44
CA ILE A 164 -16.37 0.24 -9.06
C ILE A 164 -16.80 -0.52 -10.30
N LYS A 165 -16.07 -0.29 -11.39
CA LYS A 165 -16.20 -0.99 -12.67
C LYS A 165 -14.81 -1.20 -13.25
N VAL A 166 -14.09 -2.21 -12.74
CA VAL A 166 -12.75 -2.57 -13.21
C VAL A 166 -12.82 -3.77 -14.15
N GLY A 167 -11.81 -3.90 -15.00
CA GLY A 167 -11.73 -4.96 -16.00
C GLY A 167 -10.59 -4.73 -16.99
N TYR A 168 -9.69 -3.78 -16.69
CA TYR A 168 -8.63 -3.39 -17.62
C TYR A 168 -7.65 -4.54 -17.89
N MET A 169 -7.27 -5.29 -16.85
CA MET A 169 -6.31 -6.38 -16.98
C MET A 169 -6.88 -7.53 -17.84
N THR A 170 -8.14 -7.90 -17.62
CA THR A 170 -8.77 -9.00 -18.38
C THR A 170 -9.28 -8.58 -19.76
N THR A 171 -9.50 -7.28 -19.99
CA THR A 171 -9.81 -6.73 -21.33
C THR A 171 -8.56 -6.63 -22.20
N TYR A 172 -7.42 -6.27 -21.59
CA TYR A 172 -6.15 -6.05 -22.29
C TYR A 172 -5.00 -6.91 -21.73
N PRO A 173 -5.15 -8.24 -21.64
CA PRO A 173 -4.14 -9.10 -21.01
C PRO A 173 -2.79 -9.05 -21.72
N HIS A 174 -2.78 -8.77 -23.03
CA HIS A 174 -1.55 -8.62 -23.82
C HIS A 174 -0.66 -7.46 -23.38
N ARG A 175 -1.18 -6.48 -22.59
CA ARG A 175 -0.42 -5.37 -22.04
C ARG A 175 0.35 -5.74 -20.76
N TYR A 176 0.05 -6.90 -20.19
CA TYR A 176 0.70 -7.42 -18.98
C TYR A 176 1.57 -8.63 -19.37
N GLU A 177 2.88 -8.49 -19.20
CA GLU A 177 3.82 -9.54 -19.62
C GLU A 177 3.51 -10.88 -18.94
N ALA A 178 3.17 -10.87 -17.66
CA ALA A 178 2.80 -12.06 -16.91
C ALA A 178 1.54 -12.73 -17.48
N LEU A 179 0.47 -11.97 -17.80
CA LEU A 179 -0.77 -12.53 -18.36
C LEU A 179 -0.60 -13.00 -19.81
N ARG A 180 0.35 -12.42 -20.54
CA ARG A 180 0.69 -12.89 -21.90
C ARG A 180 1.42 -14.23 -21.86
N ARG A 181 2.31 -14.43 -20.88
CA ARG A 181 3.04 -15.69 -20.68
C ARG A 181 2.18 -16.77 -20.02
N HIS A 182 1.25 -16.36 -19.16
CA HIS A 182 0.39 -17.20 -18.36
C HIS A 182 -1.09 -16.86 -18.57
N PRO A 183 -1.66 -17.18 -19.76
CA PRO A 183 -3.06 -16.87 -20.06
C PRO A 183 -4.05 -17.57 -19.12
N GLU A 184 -3.67 -18.67 -18.50
CA GLU A 184 -4.43 -19.38 -17.47
C GLU A 184 -4.69 -18.54 -16.20
N TRP A 185 -3.94 -17.46 -15.97
CA TRP A 185 -4.17 -16.54 -14.85
C TRP A 185 -5.27 -15.50 -15.14
N VAL A 186 -5.63 -15.28 -16.40
CA VAL A 186 -6.67 -14.30 -16.76
C VAL A 186 -8.02 -14.60 -16.09
N PRO A 187 -8.51 -15.86 -16.03
CA PRO A 187 -9.72 -16.20 -15.28
C PRO A 187 -9.63 -15.87 -13.78
N LEU A 188 -8.46 -16.04 -13.15
CA LEU A 188 -8.26 -15.74 -11.73
C LEU A 188 -8.30 -14.22 -11.47
N ILE A 189 -7.66 -13.42 -12.35
CA ILE A 189 -7.76 -11.96 -12.28
C ILE A 189 -9.22 -11.52 -12.50
N ARG A 190 -9.96 -12.16 -13.42
CA ARG A 190 -11.39 -11.86 -13.64
C ARG A 190 -12.24 -12.11 -12.39
N GLN A 191 -11.98 -13.15 -11.63
CA GLN A 191 -12.66 -13.38 -10.35
C GLN A 191 -12.40 -12.23 -9.37
N THR A 192 -11.16 -11.74 -9.29
CA THR A 192 -10.81 -10.56 -8.48
C THR A 192 -11.58 -9.32 -8.95
N GLU A 193 -11.60 -9.04 -10.26
CA GLU A 193 -12.35 -7.92 -10.83
C GLU A 193 -13.85 -8.02 -10.49
N GLN A 194 -14.45 -9.20 -10.65
CA GLN A 194 -15.86 -9.45 -10.32
C GLN A 194 -16.15 -9.26 -8.83
N ALA A 195 -15.24 -9.66 -7.95
CA ALA A 195 -15.41 -9.55 -6.50
C ALA A 195 -15.49 -8.10 -6.00
N ILE A 196 -14.90 -7.14 -6.71
CA ILE A 196 -14.92 -5.72 -6.34
C ILE A 196 -15.91 -4.90 -7.17
N ASN A 197 -16.29 -5.36 -8.35
CA ASN A 197 -17.24 -4.66 -9.22
C ASN A 197 -18.62 -4.52 -8.57
N GLY A 198 -19.26 -3.37 -8.77
CA GLY A 198 -20.55 -3.03 -8.18
C GLY A 198 -20.45 -2.45 -6.75
N LYS A 199 -19.33 -2.62 -6.05
CA LYS A 199 -19.12 -1.98 -4.75
C LYS A 199 -19.07 -0.46 -4.91
N THR A 200 -19.54 0.27 -3.89
CA THR A 200 -19.63 1.74 -3.95
C THR A 200 -18.93 2.36 -2.74
N PHE A 201 -18.08 3.35 -3.00
CA PHE A 201 -17.29 4.05 -1.99
C PHE A 201 -17.56 5.55 -2.06
N ALA A 202 -17.62 6.20 -0.88
CA ALA A 202 -17.69 7.66 -0.81
C ALA A 202 -16.31 8.26 -1.09
N TYR A 203 -16.28 9.41 -1.78
CA TYR A 203 -15.05 10.13 -2.05
C TYR A 203 -15.26 11.64 -2.03
N ILE A 204 -14.19 12.40 -1.92
CA ILE A 204 -14.20 13.87 -1.96
C ILE A 204 -14.14 14.30 -3.43
N PRO A 205 -15.22 14.88 -4.01
CA PRO A 205 -15.20 15.33 -5.39
C PRO A 205 -14.24 16.51 -5.56
N LYS A 206 -13.57 16.62 -6.71
CA LYS A 206 -12.54 17.64 -6.95
C LYS A 206 -12.99 19.07 -6.69
N LYS A 207 -14.28 19.39 -6.84
CA LYS A 207 -14.84 20.71 -6.54
C LYS A 207 -14.80 21.09 -5.05
N LEU A 208 -14.62 20.13 -4.14
CA LEU A 208 -14.54 20.38 -2.70
C LEU A 208 -13.09 20.41 -2.17
N ILE A 209 -12.09 20.12 -2.99
CA ILE A 209 -10.68 20.03 -2.57
C ILE A 209 -10.13 21.40 -2.10
N ASN A 210 -10.69 22.51 -2.53
CA ASN A 210 -10.30 23.86 -2.08
C ASN A 210 -10.97 24.29 -0.76
N ARG A 211 -11.80 23.45 -0.13
CA ARG A 211 -12.39 23.74 1.19
C ARG A 211 -11.37 23.43 2.31
N HIS A 212 -10.26 24.16 2.31
CA HIS A 212 -9.07 23.87 3.13
C HIS A 212 -9.39 23.78 4.62
N SER A 213 -10.19 24.69 5.18
CA SER A 213 -10.55 24.67 6.61
C SER A 213 -11.30 23.41 7.02
N LEU A 214 -12.21 22.93 6.17
CA LEU A 214 -12.95 21.68 6.40
C LEU A 214 -12.04 20.46 6.20
N MET A 215 -11.25 20.46 5.13
CA MET A 215 -10.36 19.33 4.82
C MET A 215 -9.29 19.14 5.90
N ARG A 216 -8.71 20.20 6.48
CA ARG A 216 -7.71 20.11 7.55
C ARG A 216 -8.23 19.44 8.83
N GLN A 217 -9.53 19.41 9.06
CA GLN A 217 -10.12 18.72 10.21
C GLN A 217 -10.07 17.19 10.07
N TYR A 218 -10.02 16.67 8.85
CA TYR A 218 -10.14 15.23 8.58
C TYR A 218 -8.91 14.65 7.90
N ILE A 219 -8.21 15.42 7.06
CA ILE A 219 -7.06 14.96 6.28
C ILE A 219 -5.80 15.50 6.94
N HIS A 220 -4.92 14.58 7.31
CA HIS A 220 -3.67 14.89 7.99
C HIS A 220 -2.49 14.71 7.03
N ASP A 221 -1.37 15.33 7.37
CA ASP A 221 -0.10 15.11 6.71
C ASP A 221 0.26 13.62 6.72
N GLY A 222 0.60 13.08 5.54
CA GLY A 222 0.94 11.69 5.38
C GLY A 222 -0.23 10.72 5.21
N ASP A 223 -1.49 11.19 5.18
CA ASP A 223 -2.58 10.35 4.70
C ASP A 223 -2.37 9.99 3.23
N VAL A 224 -2.75 8.77 2.84
CA VAL A 224 -2.68 8.34 1.43
C VAL A 224 -3.84 8.97 0.66
N ILE A 225 -3.53 9.60 -0.45
CA ILE A 225 -4.47 10.15 -1.42
C ILE A 225 -4.57 9.19 -2.60
N ALA A 226 -5.75 8.61 -2.83
CA ALA A 226 -6.06 7.80 -3.99
C ALA A 226 -6.98 8.59 -4.93
N ILE A 227 -6.44 9.00 -6.07
CA ILE A 227 -7.15 9.85 -7.05
C ILE A 227 -8.11 9.00 -7.87
N THR A 228 -9.42 9.26 -7.72
CA THR A 228 -10.48 8.59 -8.46
C THR A 228 -10.55 9.09 -9.90
N CYS A 229 -10.90 8.20 -10.83
CA CYS A 229 -11.01 8.57 -12.23
C CYS A 229 -12.28 8.00 -12.89
N LYS A 230 -12.59 8.55 -14.09
CA LYS A 230 -13.67 8.07 -14.97
C LYS A 230 -13.17 7.28 -16.19
N LYS A 231 -11.90 6.82 -16.16
CA LYS A 231 -11.38 5.94 -17.20
C LYS A 231 -12.05 4.57 -17.10
N GLU A 232 -12.53 4.06 -18.22
CA GLU A 232 -13.13 2.75 -18.30
C GLU A 232 -12.14 1.66 -17.88
N GLY A 233 -12.64 0.71 -17.08
CA GLY A 233 -11.87 -0.44 -16.59
C GLY A 233 -10.89 -0.13 -15.46
N LEU A 234 -10.76 1.15 -15.00
CA LEU A 234 -9.89 1.57 -13.91
C LEU A 234 -10.67 2.22 -12.75
N ASP A 235 -10.20 2.01 -11.54
CA ASP A 235 -10.77 2.57 -10.31
C ASP A 235 -10.03 3.83 -9.83
N ILE A 236 -8.71 3.75 -9.72
CA ILE A 236 -7.81 4.79 -9.23
C ILE A 236 -6.80 5.13 -10.33
N ALA A 237 -6.61 6.43 -10.55
CA ALA A 237 -5.69 6.93 -11.57
C ALA A 237 -4.26 7.11 -11.04
N HIS A 238 -4.13 7.50 -9.78
CA HIS A 238 -2.83 7.84 -9.20
C HIS A 238 -2.87 7.86 -7.68
N LEU A 239 -1.70 7.74 -7.06
CA LEU A 239 -1.52 7.68 -5.61
C LEU A 239 -0.44 8.65 -5.14
N GLY A 240 -0.54 9.06 -3.88
CA GLY A 240 0.50 9.82 -3.19
C GLY A 240 0.12 10.08 -1.74
N PHE A 241 0.88 10.97 -1.10
CA PHE A 241 0.66 11.37 0.28
C PHE A 241 0.22 12.81 0.38
N ALA A 242 -0.67 13.08 1.32
CA ALA A 242 -1.13 14.42 1.65
C ALA A 242 0.01 15.24 2.28
N VAL A 243 0.23 16.44 1.75
CA VAL A 243 1.17 17.42 2.29
C VAL A 243 0.47 18.76 2.42
N TRP A 244 0.26 19.22 3.65
CA TRP A 244 -0.31 20.53 3.90
C TRP A 244 0.74 21.63 3.83
N ARG A 245 0.48 22.63 3.01
CA ARG A 245 1.25 23.90 2.94
C ARG A 245 0.35 25.10 3.25
N ASN A 246 0.93 26.29 3.25
CA ASN A 246 0.18 27.52 3.55
C ASN A 246 -0.90 27.80 2.49
N ASP A 247 -0.64 27.49 1.23
CA ASP A 247 -1.52 27.69 0.08
C ASP A 247 -2.54 26.56 -0.13
N GLY A 248 -2.43 25.44 0.61
CA GLY A 248 -3.38 24.34 0.54
C GLY A 248 -2.80 22.94 0.68
N LEU A 249 -3.59 21.96 0.25
CA LEU A 249 -3.18 20.55 0.21
C LEU A 249 -2.39 20.29 -1.08
N HIS A 250 -1.23 19.68 -0.94
CA HIS A 250 -0.35 19.21 -2.02
C HIS A 250 -0.25 17.69 -2.02
N LEU A 251 0.37 17.13 -3.05
CA LEU A 251 0.58 15.71 -3.23
C LEU A 251 2.08 15.41 -3.28
N LEU A 252 2.58 14.55 -2.40
CA LEU A 252 3.88 13.90 -2.57
C LEU A 252 3.66 12.57 -3.29
N ASN A 253 4.26 12.39 -4.47
CA ASN A 253 3.98 11.23 -5.33
C ASN A 253 5.18 10.84 -6.18
N ALA A 254 5.18 9.61 -6.70
CA ALA A 254 6.06 9.22 -7.79
C ALA A 254 5.39 9.65 -9.10
N SER A 255 5.84 10.76 -9.66
CA SER A 255 5.20 11.45 -10.77
C SER A 255 5.72 10.96 -12.12
N SER A 256 4.82 10.41 -12.95
CA SER A 256 5.14 10.08 -14.35
C SER A 256 5.36 11.34 -15.22
N ILE A 257 4.87 12.50 -14.76
CA ILE A 257 5.03 13.79 -15.47
C ILE A 257 6.41 14.38 -15.19
N HIS A 258 6.82 14.36 -13.91
CA HIS A 258 8.15 14.86 -13.51
C HIS A 258 9.24 13.78 -13.59
N HIS A 259 8.90 12.55 -13.96
CA HIS A 259 9.78 11.38 -14.04
C HIS A 259 10.55 11.06 -12.75
N LYS A 260 10.01 11.48 -11.59
CA LYS A 260 10.64 11.27 -10.27
C LYS A 260 9.62 11.39 -9.12
N VAL A 261 10.03 10.97 -7.94
CA VAL A 261 9.31 11.28 -6.69
C VAL A 261 9.44 12.78 -6.41
N VAL A 262 8.31 13.45 -6.19
CA VAL A 262 8.22 14.90 -6.03
C VAL A 262 7.08 15.28 -5.08
N GLU A 263 7.27 16.36 -4.31
CA GLU A 263 6.15 17.12 -3.77
C GLU A 263 5.65 18.06 -4.84
N GLU A 264 4.45 17.85 -5.37
CA GLU A 264 3.89 18.67 -6.44
C GLU A 264 3.95 20.16 -6.11
N PRO A 265 4.47 21.00 -7.00
CA PRO A 265 4.55 22.45 -6.75
C PRO A 265 3.17 23.10 -6.72
N MET A 266 2.20 22.54 -7.42
CA MET A 266 0.80 23.00 -7.42
C MET A 266 -0.01 22.32 -6.34
N THR A 267 -1.07 22.98 -5.89
CA THR A 267 -2.05 22.38 -4.96
C THR A 267 -2.74 21.17 -5.58
N LEU A 268 -3.22 20.25 -4.75
CA LEU A 268 -4.00 19.09 -5.21
C LEU A 268 -5.24 19.53 -6.02
N TYR A 269 -5.87 20.66 -5.65
CA TYR A 269 -6.97 21.25 -6.42
C TYR A 269 -6.55 21.55 -7.86
N GLN A 270 -5.45 22.26 -8.04
CA GLN A 270 -4.91 22.61 -9.36
C GLN A 270 -4.51 21.35 -10.14
N TYR A 271 -3.85 20.39 -9.46
CA TYR A 271 -3.46 19.11 -10.05
C TYR A 271 -4.67 18.35 -10.61
N LEU A 272 -5.76 18.21 -9.83
CA LEU A 272 -6.94 17.49 -10.28
C LEU A 272 -7.64 18.18 -11.46
N TYR A 273 -7.63 19.52 -11.51
CA TYR A 273 -8.24 20.25 -12.62
C TYR A 273 -7.43 20.20 -13.91
N LYS A 274 -6.11 20.04 -13.85
CA LYS A 274 -5.27 19.81 -15.04
C LYS A 274 -5.50 18.43 -15.66
N HIS A 275 -6.16 17.49 -14.95
CA HIS A 275 -6.42 16.16 -15.44
C HIS A 275 -7.95 15.93 -15.58
N PRO A 276 -8.52 16.04 -16.79
CA PRO A 276 -9.98 15.99 -17.00
C PRO A 276 -10.62 14.65 -16.60
N SER A 277 -9.86 13.56 -16.60
CA SER A 277 -10.34 12.24 -16.18
C SER A 277 -10.43 12.07 -14.66
N HIS A 278 -9.75 12.92 -13.87
CA HIS A 278 -9.79 12.85 -12.41
C HIS A 278 -11.11 13.41 -11.88
N THR A 279 -11.74 12.68 -10.95
CA THR A 279 -13.05 13.03 -10.40
C THR A 279 -12.98 13.55 -8.97
N GLY A 280 -11.98 13.13 -8.20
CA GLY A 280 -11.76 13.51 -6.81
C GLY A 280 -10.76 12.58 -6.13
N VAL A 281 -10.89 12.41 -4.82
CA VAL A 281 -9.95 11.59 -4.03
C VAL A 281 -10.66 10.74 -2.99
N ARG A 282 -10.16 9.52 -2.78
CA ARG A 282 -10.38 8.69 -1.59
C ARG A 282 -9.18 8.87 -0.67
N ILE A 283 -9.41 8.83 0.63
CA ILE A 283 -8.38 9.09 1.65
C ILE A 283 -8.22 7.87 2.54
N LEU A 284 -6.97 7.46 2.73
CA LEU A 284 -6.65 6.33 3.62
C LEU A 284 -5.65 6.77 4.68
N ARG A 285 -5.83 6.22 5.86
CA ARG A 285 -4.93 6.45 7.00
C ARG A 285 -4.41 5.13 7.52
N LEU A 286 -3.09 5.04 7.71
CA LEU A 286 -2.46 3.90 8.34
C LEU A 286 -2.95 3.77 9.79
N GLN A 287 -3.42 2.58 10.19
CA GLN A 287 -3.87 2.31 11.54
C GLN A 287 -2.68 2.22 12.51
N THR A 288 -2.89 2.68 13.73
CA THR A 288 -1.86 2.66 14.78
C THR A 288 -1.98 1.46 15.72
N ASN A 289 -3.13 0.77 15.73
CA ASN A 289 -3.56 -0.07 16.85
C ASN A 289 -3.34 -1.58 16.66
N ASN A 290 -2.80 -2.06 15.53
CA ASN A 290 -2.64 -3.49 15.27
C ASN A 290 -1.21 -4.02 15.39
N ILE A 291 -0.28 -3.23 15.91
CA ILE A 291 1.04 -3.75 16.28
C ILE A 291 0.86 -4.45 17.64
N LYS A 292 0.52 -5.76 17.60
CA LYS A 292 0.59 -6.60 18.79
C LYS A 292 2.01 -6.51 19.35
N LYS A 293 2.11 -6.02 20.59
CA LYS A 293 3.33 -6.10 21.38
C LYS A 293 3.72 -7.56 21.62
#